data_42ad6b274e120665fcbccaff4f2bcf25
#
_entry.id   42ad6b274e120665fcbccaff4f2bcf25
#
_cell.length_a   1.000
_cell.length_b   1.000
_cell.length_c   1.000
_cell.angle_alpha   90.00
_cell.angle_beta   90.00
_cell.angle_gamma   90.00
#
_symmetry.space_group_name_H-M   'P 1'
#
loop_
_entity.id
_entity.type
_entity.pdbx_description
1 polymer ?
#
loop_
_entity_poly.entity_id
_entity_poly.type
_entity_poly.pdbx_seq_one_letter_code
_entity_poly.pdbx_strand_id
1 'polypeptide(L)'
;LEMSKYNIETIKDDLPKTANVSLNHLYDHVLSQKISKVHQRRKLQHITNIVSMTQNFFGAINDNLSRGYEFEFIRLGRFIERTDMISRIIDCLCISKSSKQTHDFSTMEWISMLSTLSAQDAFRKESKGEANRGEVITFLLKNDSFPRSVFRSLITIEACLKNLPKNTKLLQMINRIINISEKSKLHNFDDKRLHLFLDNLQKNVSKIDSKIHNTYF
;
A
#
# COMPACT_ATOMS: atom_id res chain seq x y z
N LEU A 1 -9.33 14.37 0.63
CA LEU A 1 -8.71 15.37 -0.26
C LEU A 1 -8.62 16.75 0.37
N GLU A 2 -9.68 17.27 1.03
CA GLU A 2 -9.64 18.56 1.74
C GLU A 2 -8.55 18.58 2.82
N MET A 3 -8.47 17.54 3.66
CA MET A 3 -7.37 17.39 4.63
C MET A 3 -5.99 17.32 3.95
N SER A 4 -5.88 16.64 2.81
CA SER A 4 -4.63 16.59 2.07
C SER A 4 -4.23 17.97 1.55
N LYS A 5 -5.18 18.76 1.06
CA LYS A 5 -4.92 20.14 0.62
C LYS A 5 -4.47 21.02 1.79
N TYR A 6 -5.19 20.95 2.91
CA TYR A 6 -4.81 21.68 4.13
C TYR A 6 -3.39 21.33 4.60
N ASN A 7 -3.08 20.03 4.67
CA ASN A 7 -1.75 19.57 5.07
C ASN A 7 -0.65 20.09 4.14
N ILE A 8 -0.93 20.15 2.83
CA ILE A 8 0.04 20.64 1.85
C ILE A 8 0.24 22.15 1.97
N GLU A 9 -0.83 22.91 2.14
CA GLU A 9 -0.74 24.36 2.34
C GLU A 9 0.10 24.70 3.59
N THR A 10 0.02 23.84 4.62
CA THR A 10 0.79 23.98 5.85
C THR A 10 2.30 23.73 5.65
N ILE A 11 2.68 22.78 4.78
CA ILE A 11 4.07 22.36 4.55
C ILE A 11 4.59 22.76 3.15
N LYS A 12 3.91 23.67 2.47
CA LYS A 12 4.22 24.03 1.06
C LYS A 12 5.66 24.52 0.86
N ASP A 13 6.21 25.17 1.87
CA ASP A 13 7.57 25.73 1.78
C ASP A 13 8.65 24.66 1.96
N ASP A 14 8.30 23.53 2.56
CA ASP A 14 9.18 22.36 2.74
C ASP A 14 9.09 21.38 1.56
N LEU A 15 8.12 21.57 0.65
CA LEU A 15 7.92 20.71 -0.51
C LEU A 15 8.51 21.32 -1.80
N PRO A 16 9.05 20.49 -2.70
CA PRO A 16 9.44 20.94 -4.03
C PRO A 16 8.26 21.58 -4.76
N LYS A 17 8.50 22.71 -5.46
CA LYS A 17 7.46 23.41 -6.24
C LYS A 17 6.74 22.48 -7.23
N THR A 18 7.48 21.56 -7.86
CA THR A 18 6.93 20.55 -8.78
C THR A 18 5.95 19.60 -8.10
N ALA A 19 6.21 19.21 -6.85
CA ALA A 19 5.30 18.38 -6.06
C ALA A 19 4.02 19.14 -5.70
N ASN A 20 4.15 20.40 -5.26
CA ASN A 20 2.99 21.27 -4.96
C ASN A 20 2.10 21.47 -6.19
N VAL A 21 2.67 21.73 -7.35
CA VAL A 21 1.93 21.87 -8.63
C VAL A 21 1.22 20.56 -8.98
N SER A 22 1.91 19.43 -8.91
CA SER A 22 1.32 18.10 -9.22
C SER A 22 0.15 17.77 -8.33
N LEU A 23 0.21 18.13 -7.06
CA LEU A 23 -0.84 17.85 -6.12
C LEU A 23 -2.04 18.78 -6.26
N ASN A 24 -1.82 20.07 -6.54
CA ASN A 24 -2.91 20.99 -6.87
C ASN A 24 -3.66 20.53 -8.13
N HIS A 25 -2.95 20.11 -9.17
CA HIS A 25 -3.57 19.56 -10.37
C HIS A 25 -4.39 18.29 -10.06
N LEU A 26 -3.89 17.40 -9.21
CA LEU A 26 -4.65 16.21 -8.77
C LEU A 26 -5.92 16.62 -8.02
N TYR A 27 -5.81 17.58 -7.11
CA TYR A 27 -6.95 18.09 -6.34
C TYR A 27 -8.03 18.69 -7.25
N ASP A 28 -7.64 19.59 -8.14
CA ASP A 28 -8.55 20.24 -9.09
C ASP A 28 -9.20 19.23 -10.03
N HIS A 29 -8.41 18.24 -10.51
CA HIS A 29 -8.95 17.17 -11.37
C HIS A 29 -10.02 16.33 -10.67
N VAL A 30 -9.82 15.99 -9.40
CA VAL A 30 -10.80 15.20 -8.64
C VAL A 30 -12.06 16.00 -8.33
N LEU A 31 -11.94 17.30 -8.00
CA LEU A 31 -13.09 18.15 -7.72
C LEU A 31 -13.89 18.55 -8.96
N SER A 32 -13.24 18.70 -10.10
CA SER A 32 -13.89 19.14 -11.34
C SER A 32 -14.88 18.15 -11.91
N GLN A 33 -14.83 16.86 -11.51
CA GLN A 33 -15.67 15.83 -12.09
C GLN A 33 -16.69 15.24 -11.10
N LYS A 34 -18.00 15.52 -11.35
CA LYS A 34 -19.10 14.80 -10.69
C LYS A 34 -19.25 13.41 -11.29
N ILE A 35 -18.58 12.42 -10.71
CA ILE A 35 -18.48 11.01 -11.19
C ILE A 35 -19.85 10.32 -11.33
N SER A 36 -20.89 10.77 -10.60
CA SER A 36 -22.20 10.12 -10.55
C SER A 36 -22.96 10.08 -11.88
N LYS A 37 -22.67 10.99 -12.83
CA LYS A 37 -23.39 11.14 -14.12
C LYS A 37 -22.55 10.80 -15.35
N VAL A 38 -21.36 10.19 -15.18
CA VAL A 38 -20.39 10.02 -16.26
C VAL A 38 -20.44 8.60 -16.82
N HIS A 39 -20.36 8.44 -18.13
CA HIS A 39 -20.27 7.17 -18.85
C HIS A 39 -19.08 6.32 -18.33
N GLN A 40 -19.22 5.00 -18.28
CA GLN A 40 -18.23 4.07 -17.70
C GLN A 40 -16.82 4.25 -18.27
N ARG A 41 -16.69 4.49 -19.59
CA ARG A 41 -15.41 4.78 -20.24
C ARG A 41 -14.71 6.03 -19.70
N ARG A 42 -15.48 7.09 -19.43
CA ARG A 42 -14.94 8.33 -18.84
C ARG A 42 -14.56 8.14 -17.37
N LYS A 43 -15.27 7.28 -16.61
CA LYS A 43 -14.90 6.91 -15.25
C LYS A 43 -13.53 6.22 -15.21
N LEU A 44 -13.30 5.28 -16.13
CA LEU A 44 -12.01 4.60 -16.25
C LEU A 44 -10.89 5.59 -16.58
N GLN A 45 -11.10 6.46 -17.56
CA GLN A 45 -10.13 7.50 -17.91
C GLN A 45 -9.82 8.44 -16.74
N HIS A 46 -10.85 8.83 -15.99
CA HIS A 46 -10.68 9.68 -14.80
C HIS A 46 -9.82 8.98 -13.72
N ILE A 47 -10.08 7.71 -13.42
CA ILE A 47 -9.27 6.93 -12.48
C ILE A 47 -7.82 6.78 -12.98
N THR A 48 -7.63 6.50 -14.26
CA THR A 48 -6.28 6.40 -14.86
C THR A 48 -5.51 7.71 -14.73
N ASN A 49 -6.17 8.84 -14.95
CA ASN A 49 -5.55 10.16 -14.76
C ASN A 49 -5.17 10.41 -13.30
N ILE A 50 -6.03 10.05 -12.33
CA ILE A 50 -5.73 10.16 -10.89
C ILE A 50 -4.48 9.33 -10.55
N VAL A 51 -4.41 8.09 -11.03
CA VAL A 51 -3.24 7.22 -10.82
C VAL A 51 -1.97 7.86 -11.38
N SER A 52 -2.03 8.35 -12.63
CA SER A 52 -0.89 9.02 -13.28
C SER A 52 -0.44 10.28 -12.53
N MET A 53 -1.38 11.14 -12.12
CA MET A 53 -1.08 12.36 -11.36
C MET A 53 -0.47 12.03 -9.98
N THR A 54 -0.97 10.97 -9.33
CA THR A 54 -0.41 10.50 -8.05
C THR A 54 1.02 9.98 -8.23
N GLN A 55 1.29 9.25 -9.31
CA GLN A 55 2.64 8.79 -9.64
C GLN A 55 3.58 9.96 -9.91
N ASN A 56 3.13 10.98 -10.66
CA ASN A 56 3.90 12.21 -10.92
C ASN A 56 4.24 12.95 -9.63
N PHE A 57 3.28 13.09 -8.72
CA PHE A 57 3.53 13.68 -7.40
C PHE A 57 4.63 12.94 -6.64
N PHE A 58 4.52 11.62 -6.52
CA PHE A 58 5.54 10.84 -5.81
C PHE A 58 6.88 10.80 -6.55
N GLY A 59 6.88 10.88 -7.87
CA GLY A 59 8.09 11.08 -8.68
C GLY A 59 8.78 12.40 -8.32
N ALA A 60 8.02 13.50 -8.32
CA ALA A 60 8.53 14.81 -7.95
C ALA A 60 9.11 14.86 -6.52
N ILE A 61 8.44 14.24 -5.56
CA ILE A 61 8.95 14.09 -4.19
C ILE A 61 10.26 13.28 -4.19
N ASN A 62 10.29 12.16 -4.88
CA ASN A 62 11.42 11.26 -4.86
C ASN A 62 12.67 11.87 -5.50
N ASP A 63 12.51 12.71 -6.53
CA ASP A 63 13.60 13.26 -7.31
C ASP A 63 14.09 14.62 -6.78
N ASN A 64 13.21 15.39 -6.14
CA ASN A 64 13.52 16.80 -5.79
C ASN A 64 13.48 17.11 -4.29
N LEU A 65 12.94 16.24 -3.43
CA LEU A 65 12.93 16.49 -1.99
C LEU A 65 14.23 15.98 -1.36
N SER A 66 14.86 16.83 -0.55
CA SER A 66 16.02 16.45 0.27
C SER A 66 15.70 15.29 1.20
N ARG A 67 16.71 14.44 1.46
CA ARG A 67 16.55 13.23 2.31
C ARG A 67 16.58 13.60 3.81
N GLY A 68 15.65 14.48 4.20
CA GLY A 68 15.41 14.90 5.58
C GLY A 68 14.23 14.15 6.22
N TYR A 69 13.79 14.65 7.37
CA TYR A 69 12.66 14.07 8.11
C TYR A 69 11.35 14.15 7.32
N GLU A 70 11.12 15.21 6.57
CA GLU A 70 9.95 15.43 5.71
C GLU A 70 9.83 14.31 4.69
N PHE A 71 10.94 13.96 4.04
CA PHE A 71 11.00 12.84 3.09
C PHE A 71 10.66 11.49 3.76
N GLU A 72 11.22 11.26 4.96
CA GLU A 72 10.97 10.02 5.68
C GLU A 72 9.51 9.92 6.17
N PHE A 73 8.90 11.02 6.63
CA PHE A 73 7.48 11.02 7.02
C PHE A 73 6.55 10.79 5.84
N ILE A 74 6.79 11.40 4.67
CA ILE A 74 6.00 11.16 3.46
C ILE A 74 6.09 9.68 3.03
N ARG A 75 7.29 9.12 3.04
CA ARG A 75 7.50 7.70 2.76
C ARG A 75 6.83 6.81 3.79
N LEU A 76 6.99 7.10 5.04
CA LEU A 76 6.42 6.34 6.15
C LEU A 76 4.89 6.24 6.04
N GLY A 77 4.18 7.35 5.88
CA GLY A 77 2.74 7.37 5.67
C GLY A 77 2.33 6.57 4.44
N ARG A 78 3.02 6.75 3.31
CA ARG A 78 2.75 6.01 2.07
C ARG A 78 2.87 4.49 2.25
N PHE A 79 3.88 4.00 2.96
CA PHE A 79 4.10 2.57 3.12
C PHE A 79 3.24 1.95 4.21
N ILE A 80 2.85 2.70 5.24
CA ILE A 80 1.83 2.30 6.23
C ILE A 80 0.49 2.08 5.51
N GLU A 81 0.01 3.06 4.75
CA GLU A 81 -1.23 2.98 3.99
C GLU A 81 -1.20 1.84 2.96
N ARG A 82 -0.07 1.67 2.27
CA ARG A 82 0.12 0.56 1.32
C ARG A 82 0.00 -0.79 1.99
N THR A 83 0.61 -0.98 3.15
CA THR A 83 0.53 -2.23 3.91
C THR A 83 -0.91 -2.54 4.31
N ASP A 84 -1.63 -1.56 4.82
CA ASP A 84 -3.03 -1.69 5.20
C ASP A 84 -3.91 -2.02 3.99
N MET A 85 -3.82 -1.25 2.90
CA MET A 85 -4.65 -1.45 1.71
C MET A 85 -4.42 -2.79 1.03
N ILE A 86 -3.17 -3.23 0.87
CA ILE A 86 -2.89 -4.53 0.24
C ILE A 86 -3.39 -5.67 1.12
N SER A 87 -3.18 -5.61 2.42
CA SER A 87 -3.70 -6.63 3.34
C SER A 87 -5.22 -6.72 3.29
N ARG A 88 -5.94 -5.60 3.20
CA ARG A 88 -7.41 -5.57 3.05
C ARG A 88 -7.89 -6.14 1.72
N ILE A 89 -7.21 -5.83 0.62
CA ILE A 89 -7.56 -6.37 -0.72
C ILE A 89 -7.45 -7.90 -0.69
N ILE A 90 -6.39 -8.45 -0.11
CA ILE A 90 -6.21 -9.90 0.02
C ILE A 90 -7.28 -10.49 0.92
N ASP A 91 -7.57 -9.85 2.05
CA ASP A 91 -8.55 -10.30 3.04
C ASP A 91 -9.98 -10.34 2.48
N CYS A 92 -10.37 -9.34 1.70
CA CYS A 92 -11.68 -9.31 1.01
C CYS A 92 -11.90 -10.53 0.13
N LEU A 93 -10.88 -11.03 -0.57
CA LEU A 93 -11.01 -12.25 -1.37
C LEU A 93 -11.16 -13.51 -0.50
N CYS A 94 -10.48 -13.56 0.63
CA CYS A 94 -10.60 -14.69 1.55
C CYS A 94 -12.01 -14.79 2.16
N ILE A 95 -12.59 -13.65 2.54
CA ILE A 95 -13.94 -13.60 3.14
C ILE A 95 -15.02 -13.90 2.09
N SER A 96 -14.89 -13.38 0.87
CA SER A 96 -15.89 -13.60 -0.20
C SER A 96 -16.01 -15.05 -0.61
N LYS A 97 -14.95 -15.85 -0.44
CA LYS A 97 -14.95 -17.30 -0.76
C LYS A 97 -15.62 -18.17 0.28
N SER A 98 -15.64 -17.78 1.53
CA SER A 98 -16.30 -18.55 2.58
C SER A 98 -17.84 -18.64 2.40
N SER A 99 -18.40 -17.81 1.52
CA SER A 99 -19.85 -17.73 1.24
C SER A 99 -20.32 -18.42 -0.06
N LYS A 100 -19.41 -18.94 -0.90
CA LYS A 100 -19.77 -19.56 -2.20
C LYS A 100 -19.02 -20.87 -2.45
N GLN A 101 -19.76 -21.96 -2.45
CA GLN A 101 -19.30 -23.30 -2.86
C GLN A 101 -19.21 -23.38 -4.40
N THR A 102 -18.10 -23.03 -5.03
CA THR A 102 -17.80 -23.46 -6.41
C THR A 102 -16.29 -23.44 -6.67
N HIS A 103 -15.73 -24.59 -7.02
CA HIS A 103 -14.30 -24.88 -7.06
C HIS A 103 -13.50 -24.33 -8.26
N ASP A 104 -14.12 -23.80 -9.33
CA ASP A 104 -13.43 -23.55 -10.60
C ASP A 104 -13.05 -22.10 -10.93
N PHE A 105 -13.44 -21.13 -10.11
CA PHE A 105 -13.11 -19.72 -10.36
C PHE A 105 -11.79 -19.24 -9.77
N SER A 106 -11.05 -20.10 -9.08
CA SER A 106 -9.95 -19.68 -8.20
C SER A 106 -8.76 -19.03 -8.93
N THR A 107 -8.31 -19.55 -10.06
CA THR A 107 -7.13 -19.05 -10.78
C THR A 107 -7.38 -17.67 -11.40
N MET A 108 -8.55 -17.45 -12.00
CA MET A 108 -8.92 -16.16 -12.61
C MET A 108 -9.02 -15.03 -11.58
N GLU A 109 -9.52 -15.32 -10.38
CA GLU A 109 -9.60 -14.33 -9.30
C GLU A 109 -8.20 -13.92 -8.81
N TRP A 110 -7.27 -14.86 -8.69
CA TRP A 110 -5.88 -14.58 -8.31
C TRP A 110 -5.15 -13.79 -9.39
N ILE A 111 -5.37 -14.10 -10.66
CA ILE A 111 -4.84 -13.30 -11.79
C ILE A 111 -5.43 -11.89 -11.76
N SER A 112 -6.74 -11.75 -11.52
CA SER A 112 -7.40 -10.45 -11.40
C SER A 112 -6.85 -9.62 -10.23
N MET A 113 -6.57 -10.25 -9.08
CA MET A 113 -5.91 -9.59 -7.96
C MET A 113 -4.50 -9.11 -8.32
N LEU A 114 -3.69 -9.97 -8.94
CA LEU A 114 -2.35 -9.57 -9.40
C LEU A 114 -2.42 -8.39 -10.35
N SER A 115 -3.38 -8.40 -11.28
CA SER A 115 -3.61 -7.29 -12.21
C SER A 115 -4.02 -6.00 -11.49
N THR A 116 -4.96 -6.09 -10.54
CA THR A 116 -5.42 -4.95 -9.71
C THR A 116 -4.27 -4.32 -8.94
N LEU A 117 -3.35 -5.13 -8.42
CA LEU A 117 -2.17 -4.67 -7.70
C LEU A 117 -0.99 -4.32 -8.61
N SER A 118 -1.16 -4.39 -9.95
CA SER A 118 -0.08 -4.21 -10.95
C SER A 118 1.12 -5.13 -10.65
N ALA A 119 0.82 -6.35 -10.21
CA ALA A 119 1.78 -7.34 -9.75
C ALA A 119 2.01 -8.47 -10.77
N GLN A 120 1.17 -8.55 -11.83
CA GLN A 120 1.13 -9.68 -12.75
C GLN A 120 2.47 -9.92 -13.47
N ASP A 121 3.10 -8.87 -13.97
CA ASP A 121 4.37 -9.00 -14.69
C ASP A 121 5.53 -9.37 -13.76
N ALA A 122 5.55 -8.81 -12.55
CA ALA A 122 6.56 -9.16 -11.55
C ALA A 122 6.38 -10.61 -11.07
N PHE A 123 5.14 -11.03 -10.82
CA PHE A 123 4.82 -12.41 -10.47
C PHE A 123 5.26 -13.39 -11.55
N ARG A 124 4.95 -13.12 -12.83
CA ARG A 124 5.36 -14.00 -13.95
C ARG A 124 6.87 -14.15 -14.11
N LYS A 125 7.64 -13.12 -13.77
CA LYS A 125 9.11 -13.17 -13.82
C LYS A 125 9.71 -14.07 -12.76
N GLU A 126 9.07 -14.17 -11.60
CA GLU A 126 9.57 -14.93 -10.45
C GLU A 126 8.93 -16.32 -10.32
N SER A 127 7.64 -16.43 -10.62
CA SER A 127 6.92 -17.69 -10.58
C SER A 127 7.15 -18.48 -11.87
N LYS A 128 7.58 -19.74 -11.72
CA LYS A 128 7.72 -20.69 -12.84
C LYS A 128 6.44 -21.49 -13.11
N GLY A 129 5.41 -21.28 -12.31
CA GLY A 129 4.16 -22.05 -12.35
C GLY A 129 2.91 -21.22 -12.64
N GLU A 130 1.77 -21.86 -12.57
CA GLU A 130 0.47 -21.21 -12.67
C GLU A 130 0.18 -20.35 -11.44
N ALA A 131 -0.62 -19.29 -11.62
CA ALA A 131 -1.03 -18.39 -10.54
C ALA A 131 -2.01 -19.10 -9.59
N ASN A 132 -1.50 -19.96 -8.72
CA ASN A 132 -2.31 -20.58 -7.67
C ASN A 132 -2.35 -19.71 -6.40
N ARG A 133 -3.33 -20.00 -5.55
CA ARG A 133 -3.58 -19.27 -4.29
C ARG A 133 -2.33 -19.11 -3.43
N GLY A 134 -1.63 -20.19 -3.17
CA GLY A 134 -0.50 -20.21 -2.24
C GLY A 134 0.67 -19.36 -2.73
N GLU A 135 0.99 -19.45 -4.02
CA GLU A 135 2.06 -18.68 -4.64
C GLU A 135 1.74 -17.20 -4.71
N VAL A 136 0.50 -16.83 -5.13
CA VAL A 136 0.08 -15.44 -5.22
C VAL A 136 0.06 -14.77 -3.83
N ILE A 137 -0.50 -15.43 -2.82
CA ILE A 137 -0.51 -14.92 -1.44
C ILE A 137 0.93 -14.77 -0.92
N THR A 138 1.77 -15.77 -1.12
CA THR A 138 3.16 -15.72 -0.69
C THR A 138 3.92 -14.58 -1.38
N PHE A 139 3.73 -14.40 -2.68
CA PHE A 139 4.33 -13.31 -3.45
C PHE A 139 3.86 -11.93 -2.92
N LEU A 140 2.58 -11.71 -2.79
CA LEU A 140 2.04 -10.42 -2.37
C LEU A 140 2.38 -10.08 -0.91
N LEU A 141 2.51 -11.07 -0.04
CA LEU A 141 2.78 -10.85 1.38
C LEU A 141 4.26 -10.93 1.75
N LYS A 142 5.07 -11.72 1.05
CA LYS A 142 6.47 -12.01 1.49
C LYS A 142 7.56 -11.63 0.50
N ASN A 143 7.23 -11.24 -0.73
CA ASN A 143 8.27 -10.89 -1.69
C ASN A 143 9.04 -9.64 -1.23
N ASP A 144 10.37 -9.70 -1.22
CA ASP A 144 11.25 -8.63 -0.75
C ASP A 144 11.66 -7.66 -1.88
N SER A 145 11.56 -8.07 -3.12
CA SER A 145 11.94 -7.28 -4.29
C SER A 145 10.76 -6.53 -4.91
N PHE A 146 9.54 -7.08 -4.80
CA PHE A 146 8.35 -6.44 -5.38
C PHE A 146 7.92 -5.20 -4.58
N PRO A 147 7.92 -3.99 -5.18
CA PRO A 147 7.71 -2.74 -4.44
C PRO A 147 6.35 -2.60 -3.75
N ARG A 148 5.36 -3.42 -4.15
CA ARG A 148 4.01 -3.40 -3.58
C ARG A 148 3.72 -4.61 -2.69
N SER A 149 4.70 -5.45 -2.37
CA SER A 149 4.49 -6.49 -1.37
C SER A 149 4.36 -5.90 0.03
N VAL A 150 3.66 -6.62 0.89
CA VAL A 150 3.54 -6.23 2.30
C VAL A 150 4.90 -6.25 2.98
N PHE A 151 5.69 -7.30 2.76
CA PHE A 151 7.02 -7.43 3.37
C PHE A 151 7.95 -6.30 2.96
N ARG A 152 8.02 -5.96 1.66
CA ARG A 152 8.82 -4.82 1.17
C ARG A 152 8.36 -3.50 1.78
N SER A 153 7.05 -3.33 1.98
CA SER A 153 6.50 -2.15 2.65
C SER A 153 6.93 -2.06 4.11
N LEU A 154 6.88 -3.17 4.86
CA LEU A 154 7.33 -3.24 6.25
C LEU A 154 8.82 -2.93 6.41
N ILE A 155 9.67 -3.49 5.55
CA ILE A 155 11.13 -3.17 5.51
C ILE A 155 11.36 -1.68 5.21
N THR A 156 10.54 -1.09 4.33
CA THR A 156 10.67 0.34 4.03
C THR A 156 10.22 1.21 5.21
N ILE A 157 9.15 0.82 5.92
CA ILE A 157 8.72 1.48 7.17
C ILE A 157 9.85 1.43 8.21
N GLU A 158 10.47 0.27 8.40
CA GLU A 158 11.62 0.13 9.30
C GLU A 158 12.78 1.05 8.92
N ALA A 159 13.13 1.11 7.64
CA ALA A 159 14.19 1.98 7.14
C ALA A 159 13.88 3.46 7.39
N CYS A 160 12.64 3.91 7.14
CA CYS A 160 12.21 5.28 7.46
C CYS A 160 12.33 5.57 8.96
N LEU A 161 11.85 4.66 9.81
CA LEU A 161 11.91 4.82 11.27
C LEU A 161 13.35 4.90 11.80
N LYS A 162 14.31 4.21 11.19
CA LYS A 162 15.74 4.29 11.56
C LYS A 162 16.32 5.69 11.40
N ASN A 163 15.79 6.44 10.43
CA ASN A 163 16.26 7.80 10.13
C ASN A 163 15.56 8.89 10.98
N LEU A 164 14.57 8.52 11.79
CA LEU A 164 13.81 9.45 12.63
C LEU A 164 14.31 9.41 14.09
N PRO A 165 14.25 10.53 14.84
CA PRO A 165 14.58 10.55 16.26
C PRO A 165 13.52 9.81 17.09
N LYS A 166 13.84 9.47 18.35
CA LYS A 166 12.90 8.85 19.31
C LYS A 166 12.23 7.55 18.80
N ASN A 167 12.92 6.78 17.97
CA ASN A 167 12.39 5.67 17.19
C ASN A 167 12.40 4.30 17.91
N THR A 168 13.03 4.16 19.06
CA THR A 168 13.32 2.85 19.71
C THR A 168 12.09 1.97 19.88
N LYS A 169 10.99 2.52 20.43
CA LYS A 169 9.74 1.76 20.60
C LYS A 169 9.08 1.40 19.27
N LEU A 170 9.11 2.32 18.30
CA LEU A 170 8.57 2.10 16.96
C LEU A 170 9.35 1.01 16.23
N LEU A 171 10.68 1.00 16.33
CA LEU A 171 11.53 -0.03 15.76
C LEU A 171 11.25 -1.40 16.38
N GLN A 172 11.04 -1.48 17.69
CA GLN A 172 10.64 -2.73 18.34
C GLN A 172 9.29 -3.26 17.80
N MET A 173 8.31 -2.37 17.59
CA MET A 173 7.00 -2.75 17.07
C MET A 173 7.09 -3.25 15.64
N ILE A 174 7.76 -2.51 14.74
CA ILE A 174 7.86 -2.91 13.33
C ILE A 174 8.67 -4.19 13.16
N ASN A 175 9.78 -4.36 13.88
CA ASN A 175 10.60 -5.56 13.85
C ASN A 175 9.84 -6.80 14.30
N ARG A 176 8.93 -6.66 15.29
CA ARG A 176 8.04 -7.75 15.69
C ARG A 176 7.12 -8.17 14.54
N ILE A 177 6.54 -7.23 13.79
CA ILE A 177 5.67 -7.54 12.65
C ILE A 177 6.47 -8.19 11.53
N ILE A 178 7.65 -7.67 11.20
CA ILE A 178 8.56 -8.24 10.20
C ILE A 178 8.88 -9.69 10.55
N ASN A 179 9.31 -9.98 11.77
CA ASN A 179 9.65 -11.32 12.23
C ASN A 179 8.45 -12.30 12.14
N ILE A 180 7.24 -11.84 12.49
CA ILE A 180 6.02 -12.66 12.37
C ILE A 180 5.74 -12.97 10.91
N SER A 181 5.81 -11.96 10.03
CA SER A 181 5.57 -12.10 8.59
C SER A 181 6.58 -13.04 7.95
N GLU A 182 7.85 -12.92 8.29
CA GLU A 182 8.94 -13.74 7.77
C GLU A 182 8.81 -15.21 8.15
N LYS A 183 8.48 -15.50 9.42
CA LYS A 183 8.36 -16.86 9.95
C LYS A 183 7.07 -17.57 9.53
N SER A 184 6.06 -16.84 9.07
CA SER A 184 4.76 -17.40 8.72
C SER A 184 4.84 -18.25 7.46
N LYS A 185 4.32 -19.49 7.49
CA LYS A 185 4.22 -20.40 6.34
C LYS A 185 2.88 -20.16 5.63
N LEU A 186 2.75 -19.01 4.95
CA LEU A 186 1.50 -18.50 4.38
C LEU A 186 0.86 -19.43 3.35
N HIS A 187 1.65 -20.19 2.59
CA HIS A 187 1.17 -21.16 1.60
C HIS A 187 0.30 -22.26 2.22
N ASN A 188 0.48 -22.54 3.53
CA ASN A 188 -0.29 -23.57 4.27
C ASN A 188 -1.51 -22.99 4.98
N PHE A 189 -1.78 -21.69 4.89
CA PHE A 189 -2.92 -21.08 5.57
C PHE A 189 -4.21 -21.33 4.78
N ASP A 190 -5.23 -21.85 5.46
CA ASP A 190 -6.61 -21.79 4.97
C ASP A 190 -7.13 -20.34 5.03
N ASP A 191 -8.32 -20.09 4.50
CA ASP A 191 -8.88 -18.74 4.42
C ASP A 191 -9.11 -18.13 5.82
N LYS A 192 -9.56 -18.94 6.78
CA LYS A 192 -9.78 -18.48 8.17
C LYS A 192 -8.47 -18.05 8.85
N ARG A 193 -7.43 -18.87 8.70
CA ARG A 193 -6.11 -18.59 9.29
C ARG A 193 -5.44 -17.40 8.61
N LEU A 194 -5.61 -17.27 7.29
CA LEU A 194 -5.11 -16.12 6.55
C LEU A 194 -5.83 -14.84 6.97
N HIS A 195 -7.16 -14.86 7.09
CA HIS A 195 -7.94 -13.74 7.60
C HIS A 195 -7.46 -13.29 8.99
N LEU A 196 -7.31 -14.21 9.94
CA LEU A 196 -6.79 -13.87 11.27
C LEU A 196 -5.38 -13.30 11.24
N PHE A 197 -4.52 -13.77 10.36
CA PHE A 197 -3.19 -13.22 10.17
C PHE A 197 -3.24 -11.79 9.64
N LEU A 198 -4.06 -11.53 8.61
CA LEU A 198 -4.22 -10.21 8.00
C LEU A 198 -4.87 -9.21 8.96
N ASP A 199 -5.89 -9.61 9.71
CA ASP A 199 -6.55 -8.79 10.74
C ASP A 199 -5.53 -8.38 11.84
N ASN A 200 -4.70 -9.32 12.30
CA ASN A 200 -3.64 -9.02 13.24
C ASN A 200 -2.57 -8.07 12.66
N LEU A 201 -2.21 -8.23 11.39
CA LEU A 201 -1.28 -7.34 10.69
C LEU A 201 -1.84 -5.91 10.65
N GLN A 202 -3.09 -5.75 10.20
CA GLN A 202 -3.78 -4.45 10.12
C GLN A 202 -3.85 -3.76 11.49
N LYS A 203 -4.25 -4.50 12.54
CA LYS A 203 -4.27 -3.98 13.92
C LYS A 203 -2.90 -3.50 14.41
N ASN A 204 -1.85 -4.24 14.08
CA ASN A 204 -0.50 -3.84 14.50
C ASN A 204 0.03 -2.66 13.69
N VAL A 205 -0.26 -2.56 12.39
CA VAL A 205 0.07 -1.40 11.56
C VAL A 205 -0.66 -0.15 12.07
N SER A 206 -1.95 -0.25 12.38
CA SER A 206 -2.72 0.86 12.98
C SER A 206 -2.15 1.31 14.33
N LYS A 207 -1.65 0.39 15.17
CA LYS A 207 -0.97 0.74 16.42
C LYS A 207 0.35 1.48 16.17
N ILE A 208 1.10 1.12 15.13
CA ILE A 208 2.31 1.85 14.74
C ILE A 208 1.94 3.26 14.29
N ASP A 209 0.93 3.42 13.44
CA ASP A 209 0.44 4.71 12.98
C ASP A 209 0.05 5.63 14.16
N SER A 210 -0.80 5.13 15.05
CA SER A 210 -1.17 5.86 16.28
C SER A 210 0.05 6.21 17.15
N LYS A 211 1.05 5.32 17.22
CA LYS A 211 2.27 5.57 18.00
C LYS A 211 3.16 6.60 17.33
N ILE A 212 3.23 6.64 16.00
CA ILE A 212 3.92 7.69 15.24
C ILE A 212 3.28 9.03 15.53
N HIS A 213 1.96 9.12 15.39
CA HIS A 213 1.21 10.34 15.70
C HIS A 213 1.54 10.85 17.12
N ASN A 214 1.41 10.02 18.14
CA ASN A 214 1.70 10.39 19.54
C ASN A 214 3.18 10.66 19.86
N THR A 215 4.10 10.33 18.96
CA THR A 215 5.54 10.52 19.21
C THR A 215 6.07 11.78 18.56
N TYR A 216 5.50 12.17 17.41
CA TYR A 216 6.04 13.24 16.58
C TYR A 216 5.07 14.42 16.38
N PHE A 217 3.78 14.22 16.61
CA PHE A 217 2.71 15.21 16.47
C PHE A 217 1.90 15.35 17.77
#